data_b8c9acb22872b4bac8d4958afa0da9d8
#
_entry.id   b8c9acb22872b4bac8d4958afa0da9d8
#
_cell.length_a   1.000
_cell.length_b   1.000
_cell.length_c   1.000
_cell.angle_alpha   90.00
_cell.angle_beta   90.00
_cell.angle_gamma   90.00
#
_symmetry.space_group_name_H-M   'P 1'
#
loop_
_entity.id
_entity.type
_entity.pdbx_description
1 polymer ?
#
loop_
_entity_poly.entity_id
_entity_poly.type
_entity_poly.pdbx_seq_one_letter_code
_entity_poly.pdbx_strand_id
1 'polypeptide(L)'
;MKKAFITLLFTKILFSQETIQLDRPDQTETVFVVPRNYLQLESGFMYEKTNETDKHLHLPTILWKFGLNDKVELRVITEFSKTITNSENIYQLQPISLGFKTALIEEKGIIPKISFIGKAELRKSEILQRKTITPAFRFTFQNNINDKTSLGYNLGMFWNENLQETYLYSFALGKPITPQLNYFVEMYGFISPDLPADHRINGGFTYLVNNDFMLDTSTGIGLSEKSAKYFISL
;
A
#
# COMPACT_ATOMS: atom_id res chain seq x y z
N MET A 1 28.95 -58.58 -13.89
CA MET A 1 28.94 -57.10 -13.72
C MET A 1 27.53 -56.67 -13.40
N LYS A 2 27.21 -56.36 -12.12
CA LYS A 2 25.87 -55.89 -11.69
C LYS A 2 25.85 -54.38 -11.83
N LYS A 3 24.99 -53.85 -12.69
CA LYS A 3 24.74 -52.41 -12.83
C LYS A 3 23.79 -51.97 -11.70
N ALA A 4 24.29 -51.20 -10.74
CA ALA A 4 23.48 -50.57 -9.72
C ALA A 4 22.78 -49.34 -10.34
N PHE A 5 21.44 -49.35 -10.38
CA PHE A 5 20.60 -48.22 -10.76
C PHE A 5 20.41 -47.36 -9.51
N ILE A 6 21.06 -46.18 -9.46
CA ILE A 6 20.80 -45.18 -8.42
C ILE A 6 19.56 -44.39 -8.84
N THR A 7 18.43 -44.74 -8.21
CA THR A 7 17.19 -43.97 -8.36
C THR A 7 17.30 -42.74 -7.45
N LEU A 8 17.53 -41.56 -8.04
CA LEU A 8 17.47 -40.28 -7.32
C LEU A 8 15.99 -40.00 -7.03
N LEU A 9 15.56 -40.18 -5.79
CA LEU A 9 14.26 -39.72 -5.31
C LEU A 9 14.31 -38.19 -5.18
N PHE A 10 13.76 -37.48 -6.15
CA PHE A 10 13.41 -36.07 -5.98
C PHE A 10 12.18 -35.99 -5.06
N THR A 11 12.41 -35.82 -3.76
CA THR A 11 11.34 -35.38 -2.85
C THR A 11 11.00 -33.94 -3.20
N LYS A 12 9.90 -33.74 -3.90
CA LYS A 12 9.27 -32.41 -3.99
C LYS A 12 8.82 -32.05 -2.58
N ILE A 13 9.59 -31.23 -1.90
CA ILE A 13 9.13 -30.54 -0.70
C ILE A 13 8.08 -29.56 -1.20
N LEU A 14 6.81 -29.90 -1.06
CA LEU A 14 5.69 -29.00 -1.26
C LEU A 14 5.72 -28.01 -0.10
N PHE A 15 6.44 -26.92 -0.25
CA PHE A 15 6.17 -25.73 0.54
C PHE A 15 4.78 -25.26 0.13
N SER A 16 3.86 -25.23 1.07
CA SER A 16 2.61 -24.47 0.90
C SER A 16 3.01 -23.01 0.77
N GLN A 17 3.09 -22.53 -0.45
CA GLN A 17 3.44 -21.14 -0.74
C GLN A 17 2.23 -20.30 -0.38
N GLU A 18 2.38 -19.42 0.60
CA GLU A 18 1.32 -18.47 0.94
C GLU A 18 1.05 -17.56 -0.27
N THR A 19 -0.21 -17.28 -0.55
CA THR A 19 -0.59 -16.39 -1.64
C THR A 19 -0.14 -14.97 -1.31
N ILE A 20 0.46 -14.30 -2.30
CA ILE A 20 0.91 -12.91 -2.18
C ILE A 20 -0.22 -12.01 -1.67
N GLN A 21 0.11 -11.12 -0.73
CA GLN A 21 -0.80 -10.09 -0.21
C GLN A 21 -0.26 -8.72 -0.59
N LEU A 22 -1.10 -7.90 -1.25
CA LEU A 22 -0.71 -6.57 -1.72
C LEU A 22 -1.19 -5.50 -0.75
N ASP A 23 -0.38 -4.43 -0.63
CA ASP A 23 -0.77 -3.18 -0.01
C ASP A 23 -1.38 -2.20 -1.04
N ARG A 24 -1.34 -2.56 -2.31
CA ARG A 24 -2.00 -1.90 -3.45
C ARG A 24 -3.32 -2.60 -3.78
N PRO A 25 -4.23 -1.97 -4.59
CA PRO A 25 -4.20 -0.60 -5.16
C PRO A 25 -4.90 0.46 -4.30
N ASP A 26 -5.39 0.10 -3.12
CA ASP A 26 -6.12 0.97 -2.21
C ASP A 26 -5.19 1.73 -1.24
N GLN A 27 -5.76 2.63 -0.46
CA GLN A 27 -5.05 3.35 0.62
C GLN A 27 -4.99 2.52 1.90
N THR A 28 -5.88 1.53 2.03
CA THR A 28 -5.91 0.62 3.18
C THR A 28 -4.82 -0.42 3.05
N GLU A 29 -3.70 -0.20 3.71
CA GLU A 29 -2.63 -1.18 3.77
C GLU A 29 -3.06 -2.41 4.56
N THR A 30 -2.65 -3.59 4.11
CA THR A 30 -3.00 -4.87 4.73
C THR A 30 -2.28 -5.09 6.06
N VAL A 31 -2.78 -6.01 6.86
CA VAL A 31 -2.17 -6.42 8.13
C VAL A 31 -1.06 -7.46 7.95
N PHE A 32 -0.88 -7.98 6.74
CA PHE A 32 0.06 -9.05 6.46
C PHE A 32 1.47 -8.50 6.25
N VAL A 33 2.46 -9.28 6.69
CA VAL A 33 3.88 -9.05 6.44
C VAL A 33 4.39 -10.07 5.42
N VAL A 34 5.40 -9.70 4.66
CA VAL A 34 6.04 -10.61 3.71
C VAL A 34 6.72 -11.75 4.49
N PRO A 35 6.57 -13.02 4.08
CA PRO A 35 7.21 -14.15 4.73
C PRO A 35 8.74 -14.00 4.81
N ARG A 36 9.35 -14.60 5.84
CA ARG A 36 10.80 -14.53 6.07
C ARG A 36 11.61 -14.91 4.83
N ASN A 37 12.61 -14.08 4.51
CA ASN A 37 13.55 -14.24 3.38
C ASN A 37 12.90 -14.07 1.99
N TYR A 38 11.64 -13.63 1.89
CA TYR A 38 11.04 -13.27 0.62
C TYR A 38 11.22 -11.78 0.34
N LEU A 39 11.44 -11.47 -0.92
CA LEU A 39 11.38 -10.12 -1.46
C LEU A 39 10.09 -10.00 -2.28
N GLN A 40 9.23 -9.06 -1.92
CA GLN A 40 8.03 -8.71 -2.67
C GLN A 40 8.18 -7.30 -3.23
N LEU A 41 7.74 -7.12 -4.47
CA LEU A 41 7.76 -5.85 -5.16
C LEU A 41 6.34 -5.53 -5.65
N GLU A 42 5.84 -4.36 -5.26
CA GLU A 42 4.58 -3.82 -5.77
C GLU A 42 4.88 -2.57 -6.57
N SER A 43 4.43 -2.53 -7.82
CA SER A 43 4.68 -1.41 -8.71
C SER A 43 3.39 -1.00 -9.40
N GLY A 44 3.15 0.30 -9.52
CA GLY A 44 1.96 0.76 -10.19
C GLY A 44 2.04 2.19 -10.66
N PHE A 45 1.14 2.52 -11.55
CA PHE A 45 0.96 3.83 -12.13
C PHE A 45 -0.35 4.42 -11.63
N MET A 46 -0.37 5.72 -11.35
CA MET A 46 -1.59 6.42 -11.02
C MET A 46 -1.68 7.73 -11.81
N TYR A 47 -2.85 7.99 -12.34
CA TYR A 47 -3.23 9.28 -12.89
C TYR A 47 -4.28 9.90 -11.97
N GLU A 48 -4.03 11.11 -11.50
CA GLU A 48 -4.94 11.88 -10.67
C GLU A 48 -5.25 13.23 -11.33
N LYS A 49 -6.55 13.57 -11.44
CA LYS A 49 -6.98 14.90 -11.85
C LYS A 49 -7.43 15.67 -10.61
N THR A 50 -6.65 16.65 -10.19
CA THR A 50 -6.93 17.44 -8.99
C THR A 50 -7.99 18.51 -9.27
N ASN A 51 -7.84 19.25 -10.39
CA ASN A 51 -8.81 20.27 -10.83
C ASN A 51 -8.86 20.32 -12.37
N GLU A 52 -9.38 21.38 -12.97
CA GLU A 52 -9.48 21.46 -14.44
C GLU A 52 -8.12 21.54 -15.12
N THR A 53 -7.12 22.06 -14.44
CA THR A 53 -5.80 22.35 -15.00
C THR A 53 -4.71 21.41 -14.50
N ASP A 54 -4.83 20.98 -13.24
CA ASP A 54 -3.75 20.29 -12.55
C ASP A 54 -3.97 18.78 -12.52
N LYS A 55 -2.93 18.05 -12.89
CA LYS A 55 -2.92 16.60 -12.95
C LYS A 55 -1.62 16.09 -12.33
N HIS A 56 -1.70 14.99 -11.63
CA HIS A 56 -0.56 14.27 -11.10
C HIS A 56 -0.48 12.87 -11.69
N LEU A 57 0.73 12.47 -12.10
CA LEU A 57 1.04 11.13 -12.56
C LEU A 57 2.13 10.56 -11.66
N HIS A 58 1.87 9.39 -11.09
CA HIS A 58 2.88 8.57 -10.40
C HIS A 58 3.40 7.52 -11.39
N LEU A 59 4.75 7.52 -11.68
CA LEU A 59 5.32 6.91 -12.90
C LEU A 59 6.66 6.19 -12.68
N PRO A 60 6.77 5.03 -12.12
CA PRO A 60 5.88 4.33 -11.19
C PRO A 60 6.12 4.71 -9.74
N THR A 61 5.19 4.36 -8.86
CA THR A 61 5.48 4.14 -7.44
C THR A 61 5.86 2.68 -7.25
N ILE A 62 6.98 2.40 -6.56
CA ILE A 62 7.46 1.05 -6.29
C ILE A 62 7.64 0.88 -4.78
N LEU A 63 6.94 -0.09 -4.22
CA LEU A 63 7.10 -0.54 -2.84
C LEU A 63 7.89 -1.86 -2.82
N TRP A 64 9.09 -1.79 -2.24
CA TRP A 64 9.96 -2.93 -1.99
C TRP A 64 9.72 -3.42 -0.56
N LYS A 65 9.42 -4.70 -0.39
CA LYS A 65 9.18 -5.32 0.92
C LYS A 65 10.08 -6.54 1.08
N PHE A 66 10.80 -6.61 2.19
CA PHE A 66 11.65 -7.74 2.52
C PHE A 66 11.28 -8.31 3.87
N GLY A 67 10.88 -9.58 3.91
CA GLY A 67 10.53 -10.31 5.13
C GLY A 67 11.78 -10.62 5.96
N LEU A 68 11.98 -9.88 7.05
CA LEU A 68 13.11 -10.09 7.97
C LEU A 68 12.89 -11.32 8.86
N ASN A 69 11.66 -11.49 9.31
CA ASN A 69 11.17 -12.67 10.04
C ASN A 69 9.65 -12.76 9.88
N ASP A 70 8.99 -13.72 10.53
CA ASP A 70 7.55 -13.97 10.39
C ASP A 70 6.64 -12.86 10.93
N LYS A 71 7.22 -11.83 11.55
CA LYS A 71 6.48 -10.69 12.13
C LYS A 71 6.93 -9.34 11.64
N VAL A 72 8.07 -9.24 10.96
CA VAL A 72 8.67 -7.94 10.57
C VAL A 72 9.10 -7.98 9.12
N GLU A 73 8.67 -7.00 8.36
CA GLU A 73 9.17 -6.68 7.03
C GLU A 73 9.83 -5.31 6.99
N LEU A 74 10.89 -5.18 6.21
CA LEU A 74 11.50 -3.91 5.84
C LEU A 74 10.83 -3.37 4.57
N ARG A 75 10.71 -2.06 4.49
CA ARG A 75 10.00 -1.37 3.39
C ARG A 75 10.85 -0.25 2.82
N VAL A 76 10.92 -0.16 1.51
CA VAL A 76 11.48 0.98 0.80
C VAL A 76 10.47 1.43 -0.25
N ILE A 77 10.18 2.74 -0.31
CA ILE A 77 9.31 3.29 -1.34
C ILE A 77 10.14 4.23 -2.21
N THR A 78 10.05 4.02 -3.52
CA THR A 78 10.63 4.89 -4.53
C THR A 78 9.51 5.32 -5.50
N GLU A 79 9.49 6.59 -5.85
CA GLU A 79 8.46 7.11 -6.72
C GLU A 79 9.02 8.14 -7.69
N PHE A 80 8.67 7.99 -8.95
CA PHE A 80 8.85 9.01 -9.97
C PHE A 80 7.49 9.64 -10.28
N SER A 81 7.41 10.95 -10.30
CA SER A 81 6.15 11.65 -10.53
C SER A 81 6.27 12.73 -11.59
N LYS A 82 5.11 13.07 -12.18
CA LYS A 82 4.95 14.20 -13.06
C LYS A 82 3.75 15.02 -12.63
N THR A 83 3.96 16.29 -12.36
CA THR A 83 2.89 17.26 -12.14
C THR A 83 2.71 18.09 -13.41
N ILE A 84 1.47 18.20 -13.88
CA ILE A 84 1.08 19.01 -15.04
C ILE A 84 0.20 20.13 -14.52
N THR A 85 0.58 21.37 -14.79
CA THR A 85 -0.19 22.57 -14.52
C THR A 85 -0.46 23.34 -15.82
N ASN A 86 -1.18 24.44 -15.78
CA ASN A 86 -1.38 25.28 -16.97
C ASN A 86 -0.11 25.81 -17.60
N SER A 87 0.93 26.02 -16.79
CA SER A 87 2.18 26.69 -17.20
C SER A 87 3.32 25.76 -17.47
N GLU A 88 3.37 24.56 -16.83
CA GLU A 88 4.55 23.72 -16.89
C GLU A 88 4.28 22.24 -16.63
N ASN A 89 5.26 21.41 -17.00
CA ASN A 89 5.35 20.00 -16.64
C ASN A 89 6.57 19.80 -15.74
N ILE A 90 6.36 19.39 -14.51
CA ILE A 90 7.42 19.15 -13.53
C ILE A 90 7.61 17.66 -13.36
N TYR A 91 8.81 17.16 -13.63
CA TYR A 91 9.20 15.77 -13.36
C TYR A 91 10.05 15.73 -12.09
N GLN A 92 9.76 14.78 -11.22
CA GLN A 92 10.43 14.70 -9.93
C GLN A 92 10.62 13.27 -9.45
N LEU A 93 11.83 12.94 -8.99
CA LEU A 93 12.05 11.79 -8.15
C LEU A 93 11.68 12.18 -6.72
N GLN A 94 10.67 11.51 -6.16
CA GLN A 94 10.22 11.78 -4.80
C GLN A 94 11.27 11.32 -3.78
N PRO A 95 11.30 11.89 -2.57
CA PRO A 95 12.16 11.41 -1.50
C PRO A 95 11.95 9.92 -1.23
N ILE A 96 13.07 9.20 -1.07
CA ILE A 96 13.00 7.77 -0.73
C ILE A 96 12.44 7.63 0.68
N SER A 97 11.40 6.79 0.81
CA SER A 97 10.82 6.43 2.10
C SER A 97 11.43 5.12 2.59
N LEU A 98 11.90 5.11 3.83
CA LEU A 98 12.41 3.91 4.52
C LEU A 98 11.50 3.58 5.68
N GLY A 99 11.16 2.32 5.85
CA GLY A 99 10.25 1.91 6.90
C GLY A 99 10.25 0.43 7.21
N PHE A 100 9.30 0.05 8.04
CA PHE A 100 9.04 -1.33 8.41
C PHE A 100 7.55 -1.53 8.69
N LYS A 101 7.07 -2.77 8.58
CA LYS A 101 5.78 -3.21 9.11
C LYS A 101 6.03 -4.34 10.11
N THR A 102 5.29 -4.35 11.20
CA THR A 102 5.34 -5.43 12.19
C THR A 102 3.95 -5.92 12.54
N ALA A 103 3.75 -7.25 12.52
CA ALA A 103 2.55 -7.90 13.00
C ALA A 103 2.54 -7.84 14.54
N LEU A 104 1.45 -7.34 15.12
CA LEU A 104 1.32 -7.14 16.57
C LEU A 104 0.37 -8.15 17.21
N ILE A 105 -0.83 -8.31 16.64
CA ILE A 105 -1.92 -9.11 17.23
C ILE A 105 -2.56 -9.93 16.11
N GLU A 106 -2.79 -11.21 16.38
CA GLU A 106 -3.57 -12.09 15.52
C GLU A 106 -5.07 -11.93 15.79
N GLU A 107 -5.89 -12.13 14.76
CA GLU A 107 -7.35 -12.05 14.88
C GLU A 107 -7.88 -13.11 15.87
N LYS A 108 -8.76 -12.67 16.79
CA LYS A 108 -9.43 -13.58 17.72
C LYS A 108 -10.84 -13.09 18.05
N GLY A 109 -11.84 -13.71 17.44
CA GLY A 109 -13.23 -13.29 17.59
C GLY A 109 -13.45 -11.86 17.10
N ILE A 110 -13.84 -10.94 17.99
CA ILE A 110 -14.04 -9.53 17.63
C ILE A 110 -12.73 -8.71 17.60
N ILE A 111 -11.65 -9.25 18.17
CA ILE A 111 -10.35 -8.59 18.20
C ILE A 111 -9.75 -8.71 16.79
N PRO A 112 -9.47 -7.59 16.08
CA PRO A 112 -8.91 -7.64 14.75
C PRO A 112 -7.48 -8.17 14.75
N LYS A 113 -7.02 -8.67 13.60
CA LYS A 113 -5.60 -8.74 13.33
C LYS A 113 -5.05 -7.33 13.23
N ILE A 114 -3.88 -7.07 13.86
CA ILE A 114 -3.31 -5.72 13.95
C ILE A 114 -1.84 -5.75 13.53
N SER A 115 -1.45 -4.80 12.68
CA SER A 115 -0.05 -4.53 12.38
C SER A 115 0.25 -3.03 12.54
N PHE A 116 1.51 -2.70 12.69
CA PHE A 116 2.03 -1.34 12.77
C PHE A 116 3.03 -1.09 11.66
N ILE A 117 2.92 0.06 11.01
CA ILE A 117 3.83 0.55 9.99
C ILE A 117 4.47 1.83 10.51
N GLY A 118 5.80 1.86 10.49
CA GLY A 118 6.58 3.07 10.71
C GLY A 118 7.43 3.36 9.49
N LYS A 119 7.48 4.62 9.05
CA LYS A 119 8.35 5.05 7.95
C LYS A 119 8.84 6.47 8.15
N ALA A 120 9.91 6.83 7.45
CA ALA A 120 10.45 8.17 7.44
C ALA A 120 11.06 8.50 6.07
N GLU A 121 11.04 9.78 5.72
CA GLU A 121 11.63 10.35 4.52
C GLU A 121 12.53 11.53 4.90
N LEU A 122 13.51 11.81 4.06
CA LEU A 122 14.33 13.02 4.20
C LEU A 122 13.89 14.01 3.13
N ARG A 123 13.15 15.04 3.55
CA ARG A 123 12.63 16.11 2.68
C ARG A 123 13.35 17.44 2.91
N LYS A 124 13.41 18.26 1.87
CA LYS A 124 13.89 19.63 2.00
C LYS A 124 12.69 20.53 2.29
N SER A 125 12.73 21.28 3.39
CA SER A 125 11.76 22.31 3.68
C SER A 125 12.30 23.68 3.22
N GLU A 126 11.59 24.33 2.32
CA GLU A 126 11.90 25.69 1.90
C GLU A 126 11.55 26.72 2.99
N ILE A 127 10.53 26.43 3.81
CA ILE A 127 10.14 27.29 4.93
C ILE A 127 11.19 27.22 6.05
N LEU A 128 11.59 26.01 6.45
CA LEU A 128 12.57 25.80 7.52
C LEU A 128 14.02 25.95 7.04
N GLN A 129 14.24 26.14 5.74
CA GLN A 129 15.56 26.27 5.08
C GLN A 129 16.55 25.15 5.44
N ARG A 130 16.04 23.92 5.66
CA ARG A 130 16.86 22.75 6.04
C ARG A 130 16.26 21.45 5.54
N LYS A 131 17.07 20.38 5.54
CA LYS A 131 16.57 19.02 5.40
C LYS A 131 15.89 18.59 6.70
N THR A 132 14.71 18.00 6.56
CA THR A 132 13.86 17.57 7.69
C THR A 132 13.50 16.11 7.51
N ILE A 133 13.58 15.33 8.57
CA ILE A 133 13.04 13.97 8.61
C ILE A 133 11.55 14.10 8.83
N THR A 134 10.76 13.53 7.91
CA THR A 134 9.30 13.51 7.98
C THR A 134 8.85 12.10 8.34
N PRO A 135 8.51 11.83 9.61
CA PRO A 135 8.05 10.54 10.03
C PRO A 135 6.59 10.31 9.61
N ALA A 136 6.22 9.04 9.54
CA ALA A 136 4.83 8.61 9.42
C ALA A 136 4.64 7.30 10.17
N PHE A 137 3.45 7.11 10.72
CA PHE A 137 3.05 5.82 11.27
C PHE A 137 1.61 5.48 10.93
N ARG A 138 1.29 4.20 10.93
CA ARG A 138 -0.03 3.68 10.64
C ARG A 138 -0.26 2.40 11.42
N PHE A 139 -1.41 2.28 12.06
CA PHE A 139 -1.95 1.02 12.51
C PHE A 139 -2.89 0.47 11.44
N THR A 140 -2.69 -0.78 11.07
CA THR A 140 -3.56 -1.50 10.16
C THR A 140 -4.33 -2.56 10.93
N PHE A 141 -5.61 -2.69 10.62
CA PHE A 141 -6.54 -3.60 11.28
C PHE A 141 -7.29 -4.41 10.24
N GLN A 142 -7.60 -5.65 10.54
CA GLN A 142 -8.47 -6.48 9.71
C GLN A 142 -9.36 -7.37 10.58
N ASN A 143 -10.65 -7.43 10.22
CA ASN A 143 -11.59 -8.41 10.70
C ASN A 143 -12.14 -9.22 9.52
N ASN A 144 -12.22 -10.53 9.65
CA ASN A 144 -12.98 -11.38 8.74
C ASN A 144 -14.45 -11.40 9.22
N ILE A 145 -15.32 -10.70 8.47
CA ILE A 145 -16.76 -10.67 8.76
C ILE A 145 -17.39 -12.05 8.54
N ASN A 146 -16.92 -12.76 7.53
CA ASN A 146 -17.24 -14.15 7.21
C ASN A 146 -16.14 -14.71 6.27
N ASP A 147 -16.28 -15.97 5.85
CA ASP A 147 -15.31 -16.68 4.99
C ASP A 147 -15.03 -16.00 3.63
N LYS A 148 -15.85 -15.02 3.23
CA LYS A 148 -15.76 -14.36 1.92
C LYS A 148 -15.66 -12.84 2.01
N THR A 149 -15.74 -12.25 3.19
CA THR A 149 -15.77 -10.78 3.33
C THR A 149 -14.84 -10.36 4.44
N SER A 150 -13.87 -9.53 4.10
CA SER A 150 -12.96 -8.91 5.06
C SER A 150 -13.19 -7.40 5.13
N LEU A 151 -13.05 -6.84 6.31
CA LEU A 151 -12.99 -5.41 6.59
C LEU A 151 -11.58 -5.07 7.00
N GLY A 152 -10.87 -4.31 6.16
CA GLY A 152 -9.61 -3.67 6.50
C GLY A 152 -9.86 -2.22 6.89
N TYR A 153 -9.12 -1.71 7.88
CA TYR A 153 -9.17 -0.29 8.22
C TYR A 153 -7.83 0.18 8.79
N ASN A 154 -7.50 1.43 8.52
CA ASN A 154 -6.25 2.00 8.99
C ASN A 154 -6.48 3.33 9.72
N LEU A 155 -5.63 3.59 10.70
CA LEU A 155 -5.50 4.87 11.40
C LEU A 155 -4.03 5.24 11.47
N GLY A 156 -3.69 6.46 11.11
CA GLY A 156 -2.29 6.88 11.08
C GLY A 156 -2.11 8.38 11.10
N MET A 157 -0.86 8.77 11.11
CA MET A 157 -0.43 10.16 11.06
C MET A 157 0.89 10.27 10.32
N PHE A 158 1.09 11.35 9.60
CA PHE A 158 2.35 11.70 8.98
C PHE A 158 2.61 13.20 9.07
N TRP A 159 3.86 13.58 8.93
CA TRP A 159 4.29 14.97 8.93
C TRP A 159 4.85 15.35 7.56
N ASN A 160 4.55 16.55 7.11
CA ASN A 160 5.17 17.13 5.93
C ASN A 160 6.56 17.73 6.25
N GLU A 161 7.23 18.28 5.24
CA GLU A 161 8.55 18.90 5.38
C GLU A 161 8.58 20.13 6.29
N ASN A 162 7.44 20.72 6.59
CA ASN A 162 7.28 21.84 7.51
C ASN A 162 6.91 21.40 8.93
N LEU A 163 6.88 20.07 9.19
CA LEU A 163 6.50 19.43 10.45
C LEU A 163 5.04 19.66 10.83
N GLN A 164 4.19 19.88 9.85
CA GLN A 164 2.73 19.93 10.04
C GLN A 164 2.17 18.50 9.93
N GLU A 165 1.32 18.15 10.90
CA GLU A 165 0.73 16.83 10.96
C GLU A 165 -0.48 16.69 10.04
N THR A 166 -0.69 15.48 9.56
CA THR A 166 -1.90 15.05 8.85
C THR A 166 -2.32 13.70 9.37
N TYR A 167 -3.56 13.59 9.79
CA TYR A 167 -4.19 12.34 10.22
C TYR A 167 -4.75 11.61 9.02
N LEU A 168 -4.68 10.30 9.05
CA LEU A 168 -5.17 9.41 8.00
C LEU A 168 -6.15 8.42 8.62
N TYR A 169 -7.25 8.18 7.94
CA TYR A 169 -8.12 7.03 8.17
C TYR A 169 -8.47 6.36 6.85
N SER A 170 -8.74 5.05 6.88
CA SER A 170 -9.30 4.33 5.74
C SER A 170 -10.14 3.14 6.19
N PHE A 171 -11.12 2.74 5.36
CA PHE A 171 -11.98 1.57 5.54
C PHE A 171 -12.19 0.91 4.20
N ALA A 172 -11.83 -0.35 4.06
CA ALA A 172 -11.98 -1.13 2.84
C ALA A 172 -12.75 -2.42 3.10
N LEU A 173 -13.74 -2.68 2.27
CA LEU A 173 -14.47 -3.96 2.21
C LEU A 173 -14.01 -4.71 0.98
N GLY A 174 -13.41 -5.88 1.20
CA GLY A 174 -12.96 -6.80 0.16
C GLY A 174 -13.81 -8.06 0.09
N LYS A 175 -14.07 -8.53 -1.15
CA LYS A 175 -14.83 -9.77 -1.38
C LYS A 175 -14.39 -10.47 -2.66
N PRO A 176 -14.16 -11.81 -2.64
CA PRO A 176 -13.90 -12.58 -3.84
C PRO A 176 -15.13 -12.69 -4.73
N ILE A 177 -14.93 -12.54 -6.05
CA ILE A 177 -15.89 -12.87 -7.11
C ILE A 177 -15.64 -14.31 -7.55
N THR A 178 -14.35 -14.65 -7.76
CA THR A 178 -13.86 -16.00 -8.05
C THR A 178 -12.65 -16.29 -7.15
N PRO A 179 -12.07 -17.49 -7.14
CA PRO A 179 -10.83 -17.75 -6.41
C PRO A 179 -9.65 -16.85 -6.82
N GLN A 180 -9.66 -16.32 -8.04
CA GLN A 180 -8.59 -15.46 -8.56
C GLN A 180 -8.95 -13.97 -8.57
N LEU A 181 -10.24 -13.64 -8.69
CA LEU A 181 -10.69 -12.26 -8.86
C LEU A 181 -11.39 -11.76 -7.59
N ASN A 182 -10.85 -10.69 -7.00
CA ASN A 182 -11.49 -10.00 -5.89
C ASN A 182 -11.87 -8.58 -6.31
N TYR A 183 -12.89 -8.03 -5.68
CA TYR A 183 -13.20 -6.60 -5.72
C TYR A 183 -13.15 -6.02 -4.32
N PHE A 184 -12.94 -4.72 -4.26
CA PHE A 184 -13.03 -3.95 -3.02
C PHE A 184 -13.73 -2.62 -3.26
N VAL A 185 -14.25 -2.06 -2.17
CA VAL A 185 -14.72 -0.67 -2.09
C VAL A 185 -14.09 -0.06 -0.86
N GLU A 186 -13.56 1.14 -0.99
CA GLU A 186 -12.84 1.83 0.07
C GLU A 186 -13.32 3.27 0.22
N MET A 187 -13.35 3.73 1.47
CA MET A 187 -13.44 5.13 1.84
C MET A 187 -12.24 5.50 2.69
N TYR A 188 -11.60 6.63 2.36
CA TYR A 188 -10.45 7.12 3.12
C TYR A 188 -10.42 8.64 3.17
N GLY A 189 -9.59 9.18 4.05
CA GLY A 189 -9.41 10.62 4.13
C GLY A 189 -8.17 11.05 4.88
N PHE A 190 -7.82 12.31 4.61
CA PHE A 190 -6.71 13.03 5.22
C PHE A 190 -7.25 14.27 5.92
N ILE A 191 -6.86 14.48 7.16
CA ILE A 191 -7.32 15.58 8.00
C ILE A 191 -6.10 16.30 8.56
N SER A 192 -5.91 17.55 8.13
CA SER A 192 -4.88 18.45 8.66
C SER A 192 -5.57 19.55 9.48
N PRO A 193 -5.01 20.00 10.62
CA PRO A 193 -5.69 20.97 11.50
C PRO A 193 -6.08 22.28 10.81
N ASP A 194 -5.23 22.78 9.90
CA ASP A 194 -5.37 24.09 9.28
C ASP A 194 -5.90 24.06 7.84
N LEU A 195 -6.30 22.88 7.34
CA LEU A 195 -6.76 22.70 5.96
C LEU A 195 -8.13 21.98 5.92
N PRO A 196 -8.96 22.25 4.93
CA PRO A 196 -10.15 21.44 4.69
C PRO A 196 -9.77 19.98 4.47
N ALA A 197 -10.55 19.07 5.05
CA ALA A 197 -10.30 17.63 4.95
C ALA A 197 -10.42 17.15 3.48
N ASP A 198 -9.60 16.16 3.14
CA ASP A 198 -9.65 15.43 1.87
C ASP A 198 -10.31 14.07 2.11
N HIS A 199 -11.55 13.91 1.67
CA HIS A 199 -12.29 12.64 1.77
C HIS A 199 -12.51 12.06 0.39
N ARG A 200 -12.29 10.76 0.23
CA ARG A 200 -12.36 10.07 -1.05
C ARG A 200 -13.06 8.72 -0.92
N ILE A 201 -13.66 8.28 -2.01
CA ILE A 201 -14.18 6.93 -2.19
C ILE A 201 -13.57 6.33 -3.44
N ASN A 202 -13.19 5.06 -3.37
CA ASN A 202 -12.68 4.32 -4.50
C ASN A 202 -13.20 2.88 -4.53
N GLY A 203 -12.89 2.19 -5.60
CA GLY A 203 -13.10 0.77 -5.71
C GLY A 203 -12.24 0.20 -6.84
N GLY A 204 -11.99 -1.09 -6.76
CA GLY A 204 -11.10 -1.73 -7.70
C GLY A 204 -11.19 -3.24 -7.68
N PHE A 205 -10.27 -3.84 -8.42
CA PHE A 205 -10.15 -5.27 -8.57
C PHE A 205 -8.71 -5.71 -8.38
N THR A 206 -8.53 -6.90 -7.83
CA THR A 206 -7.26 -7.61 -7.84
C THR A 206 -7.44 -8.96 -8.52
N TYR A 207 -6.51 -9.34 -9.38
CA TYR A 207 -6.52 -10.59 -10.11
C TYR A 207 -5.26 -11.40 -9.83
N LEU A 208 -5.41 -12.51 -9.14
CA LEU A 208 -4.34 -13.45 -8.82
C LEU A 208 -4.00 -14.30 -10.04
N VAL A 209 -2.88 -14.02 -10.70
CA VAL A 209 -2.40 -14.79 -11.84
C VAL A 209 -1.80 -16.13 -11.38
N ASN A 210 -1.04 -16.09 -10.30
CA ASN A 210 -0.51 -17.25 -9.57
C ASN A 210 -0.16 -16.81 -8.14
N ASN A 211 0.35 -17.71 -7.29
CA ASN A 211 0.62 -17.39 -5.88
C ASN A 211 1.62 -16.25 -5.65
N ASP A 212 2.45 -15.92 -6.65
CA ASP A 212 3.51 -14.91 -6.56
C ASP A 212 3.24 -13.68 -7.42
N PHE A 213 2.18 -13.69 -8.21
CA PHE A 213 1.89 -12.59 -9.12
C PHE A 213 0.42 -12.22 -9.13
N MET A 214 0.15 -10.96 -8.81
CA MET A 214 -1.19 -10.37 -8.79
C MET A 214 -1.19 -9.07 -9.59
N LEU A 215 -2.26 -8.83 -10.33
CA LEU A 215 -2.56 -7.58 -11.01
C LEU A 215 -3.62 -6.82 -10.24
N ASP A 216 -3.54 -5.51 -10.26
CA ASP A 216 -4.52 -4.65 -9.60
C ASP A 216 -4.95 -3.48 -10.49
N THR A 217 -6.14 -2.96 -10.22
CA THR A 217 -6.64 -1.70 -10.79
C THR A 217 -7.66 -1.09 -9.87
N SER A 218 -7.67 0.24 -9.80
CA SER A 218 -8.68 0.99 -9.05
C SER A 218 -9.01 2.33 -9.69
N THR A 219 -10.17 2.86 -9.30
CA THR A 219 -10.58 4.22 -9.63
C THR A 219 -11.34 4.82 -8.48
N GLY A 220 -11.24 6.14 -8.30
CA GLY A 220 -11.89 6.81 -7.21
C GLY A 220 -12.20 8.28 -7.52
N ILE A 221 -13.03 8.85 -6.67
CA ILE A 221 -13.46 10.25 -6.74
C ILE A 221 -13.30 10.92 -5.37
N GLY A 222 -13.08 12.23 -5.40
CA GLY A 222 -13.11 13.06 -4.21
C GLY A 222 -14.53 13.36 -3.76
N LEU A 223 -14.71 13.46 -2.45
CA LEU A 223 -15.99 13.78 -1.80
C LEU A 223 -15.99 15.17 -1.17
N SER A 224 -14.84 15.84 -1.12
CA SER A 224 -14.68 17.18 -0.54
C SER A 224 -13.99 18.13 -1.52
N GLU A 225 -14.10 19.44 -1.28
CA GLU A 225 -13.57 20.47 -2.18
C GLU A 225 -12.04 20.37 -2.42
N LYS A 226 -11.29 19.87 -1.44
CA LYS A 226 -9.84 19.69 -1.53
C LYS A 226 -9.44 18.39 -2.17
N SER A 227 -10.36 17.46 -2.32
CA SER A 227 -10.07 16.16 -2.92
C SER A 227 -9.83 16.28 -4.42
N ALA A 228 -9.00 15.40 -4.94
CA ALA A 228 -8.90 15.21 -6.38
C ALA A 228 -10.25 14.86 -6.98
N LYS A 229 -10.56 15.38 -8.19
CA LYS A 229 -11.81 15.07 -8.86
C LYS A 229 -11.98 13.58 -9.10
N TYR A 230 -10.93 12.94 -9.61
CA TYR A 230 -10.87 11.48 -9.78
C TYR A 230 -9.44 11.02 -9.96
N PHE A 231 -9.24 9.73 -9.77
CA PHE A 231 -8.00 9.06 -10.12
C PHE A 231 -8.26 7.68 -10.74
N ILE A 232 -7.25 7.17 -11.45
CA ILE A 232 -7.19 5.81 -11.98
C ILE A 232 -5.81 5.26 -11.64
N SER A 233 -5.76 4.02 -11.14
CA SER A 233 -4.53 3.30 -10.77
C SER A 233 -4.49 1.94 -11.45
N LEU A 234 -3.28 1.54 -11.87
CA LEU A 234 -2.94 0.26 -12.49
C LEU A 234 -1.67 -0.29 -11.87
#